data_fbbd660aa608f6fb75f2d51a51cafadf
#
_entry.id   fbbd660aa608f6fb75f2d51a51cafadf
#
_cell.length_a   1.000
_cell.length_b   1.000
_cell.length_c   1.000
_cell.angle_alpha   90.00
_cell.angle_beta   90.00
_cell.angle_gamma   90.00
#
_symmetry.space_group_name_H-M   'P 1'
#
loop_
_entity.id
_entity.type
_entity.pdbx_description
1 polymer ?
#
loop_
_entity_poly.entity_id
_entity_poly.type
_entity_poly.pdbx_seq_one_letter_code
_entity_poly.pdbx_strand_id
1 'polypeptide(L)'
;MAFEFSEPFVDAHQHFWHLDAHPYPWLQGETVPNFRYGDYSALKRSYLPADLARDTRGFAPARTVHIEAEWERADPVAETRWLTGLAATEGRPSAIVAHAALDRGDVAEVLAAQAAFALVRGIRHKPVTAPTAAEAARGTAGSMDDARWRAGYALLETHGLSFDLQAPWWNLDQAAQLAR
;
A
#
# COMPACT_ATOMS: atom_id res chain seq x y z
N MET A 1 13.36 -18.46 27.16
CA MET A 1 13.23 -19.38 26.01
C MET A 1 13.06 -18.51 24.78
N ALA A 2 13.97 -18.61 23.80
CA ALA A 2 13.78 -17.96 22.51
C ALA A 2 12.65 -18.71 21.78
N PHE A 3 11.69 -17.98 21.25
CA PHE A 3 10.62 -18.53 20.41
C PHE A 3 11.27 -18.84 19.05
N GLU A 4 11.44 -20.11 18.71
CA GLU A 4 11.87 -20.49 17.36
C GLU A 4 10.61 -20.80 16.53
N PHE A 5 10.36 -20.01 15.49
CA PHE A 5 9.40 -20.37 14.45
C PHE A 5 10.03 -21.50 13.62
N SER A 6 9.50 -22.72 13.73
CA SER A 6 9.97 -23.88 12.97
C SER A 6 9.41 -23.92 11.53
N GLU A 7 8.31 -23.22 11.27
CA GLU A 7 7.63 -23.24 9.98
C GLU A 7 7.89 -21.94 9.18
N PRO A 8 8.08 -22.04 7.86
CA PRO A 8 8.23 -20.86 7.02
C PRO A 8 6.92 -20.07 6.99
N PHE A 9 7.01 -18.75 7.18
CA PHE A 9 5.85 -17.85 7.14
C PHE A 9 6.06 -16.73 6.14
N VAL A 10 4.96 -16.07 5.77
CA VAL A 10 4.94 -14.88 4.91
C VAL A 10 4.60 -13.68 5.76
N ASP A 11 5.44 -12.64 5.72
CA ASP A 11 5.04 -11.32 6.17
C ASP A 11 4.17 -10.69 5.07
N ALA A 12 2.87 -10.66 5.29
CA ALA A 12 1.89 -10.23 4.28
C ALA A 12 1.72 -8.70 4.21
N HIS A 13 2.38 -7.92 5.07
CA HIS A 13 2.25 -6.47 5.10
C HIS A 13 3.49 -5.81 5.69
N GLN A 14 4.43 -5.47 4.85
CA GLN A 14 5.58 -4.66 5.23
C GLN A 14 5.82 -3.53 4.22
N HIS A 15 6.69 -2.59 4.56
CA HIS A 15 7.09 -1.49 3.70
C HIS A 15 8.61 -1.38 3.65
N PHE A 16 9.14 -1.08 2.47
CA PHE A 16 10.49 -0.56 2.29
C PHE A 16 10.39 0.87 1.78
N TRP A 17 11.31 1.72 2.19
CA TRP A 17 11.50 3.07 1.68
C TRP A 17 12.96 3.49 1.84
N HIS A 18 13.43 4.32 0.91
CA HIS A 18 14.79 4.85 0.90
C HIS A 18 14.71 6.38 0.80
N LEU A 19 14.63 7.05 1.95
CA LEU A 19 14.28 8.47 2.03
C LEU A 19 15.35 9.39 1.41
N ASP A 20 16.62 8.96 1.37
CA ASP A 20 17.69 9.75 0.75
C ASP A 20 17.68 9.69 -0.79
N ALA A 21 16.97 8.71 -1.38
CA ALA A 21 16.96 8.47 -2.81
C ALA A 21 15.60 8.69 -3.46
N HIS A 22 14.52 8.62 -2.68
CA HIS A 22 13.15 8.56 -3.21
C HIS A 22 12.18 9.45 -2.45
N PRO A 23 11.16 10.00 -3.14
CA PRO A 23 10.21 10.95 -2.55
C PRO A 23 9.07 10.22 -1.80
N TYR A 24 9.09 10.33 -0.49
CA TYR A 24 8.00 9.94 0.42
C TYR A 24 7.60 11.18 1.24
N PRO A 25 6.73 12.06 0.71
CA PRO A 25 6.47 13.36 1.31
C PRO A 25 6.02 13.30 2.78
N TRP A 26 5.24 12.28 3.16
CA TRP A 26 4.76 12.13 4.54
C TRP A 26 5.86 11.76 5.55
N LEU A 27 6.95 11.10 5.09
CA LEU A 27 8.11 10.75 5.93
C LEU A 27 9.18 11.83 5.93
N GLN A 28 9.28 12.62 4.85
CA GLN A 28 10.33 13.65 4.67
C GLN A 28 9.86 15.04 5.10
N GLY A 29 8.54 15.28 5.12
CA GLY A 29 7.92 16.53 5.54
C GLY A 29 7.86 16.71 7.06
N GLU A 30 7.15 17.72 7.51
CA GLU A 30 6.84 17.90 8.94
C GLU A 30 5.97 16.76 9.47
N THR A 31 6.11 16.48 10.77
CA THR A 31 5.26 15.47 11.42
C THR A 31 3.83 15.98 11.52
N VAL A 32 2.88 15.21 11.02
CA VAL A 32 1.46 15.56 11.07
C VAL A 32 0.99 15.58 12.52
N PRO A 33 0.52 16.72 13.04
CA PRO A 33 -0.01 16.80 14.40
C PRO A 33 -1.23 15.88 14.55
N ASN A 34 -1.33 15.21 15.68
CA ASN A 34 -2.45 14.30 16.00
C ASN A 34 -2.67 13.20 14.95
N PHE A 35 -1.57 12.69 14.38
CA PHE A 35 -1.65 11.55 13.48
C PHE A 35 -2.36 10.38 14.16
N ARG A 36 -3.30 9.73 13.44
CA ARG A 36 -4.20 8.72 14.05
C ARG A 36 -3.50 7.53 14.72
N TYR A 37 -2.26 7.26 14.34
CA TYR A 37 -1.45 6.17 14.90
C TYR A 37 -0.42 6.66 15.93
N GLY A 38 -0.51 7.92 16.35
CA GLY A 38 0.41 8.53 17.29
C GLY A 38 1.68 9.09 16.66
N ASP A 39 2.72 9.24 17.46
CA ASP A 39 4.02 9.72 16.99
C ASP A 39 4.69 8.68 16.08
N TYR A 40 4.97 9.08 14.85
CA TYR A 40 5.66 8.26 13.85
C TYR A 40 7.07 8.76 13.51
N SER A 41 7.62 9.62 14.33
CA SER A 41 8.97 10.19 14.10
C SER A 41 10.04 9.11 13.91
N ALA A 42 9.91 7.98 14.59
CA ALA A 42 10.80 6.84 14.47
C ALA A 42 10.80 6.19 13.06
N LEU A 43 9.75 6.42 12.25
CA LEU A 43 9.66 5.92 10.87
C LEU A 43 10.38 6.83 9.86
N LYS A 44 10.78 8.06 10.26
CA LYS A 44 11.42 9.04 9.39
C LYS A 44 12.92 8.72 9.17
N ARG A 45 13.18 7.51 8.77
CA ARG A 45 14.50 6.99 8.37
C ARG A 45 14.31 5.95 7.27
N SER A 46 15.31 5.74 6.45
CA SER A 46 15.27 4.65 5.46
C SER A 46 15.08 3.30 6.15
N TYR A 47 14.29 2.41 5.54
CA TYR A 47 14.06 1.04 5.98
C TYR A 47 14.14 0.10 4.77
N LEU A 48 15.16 -0.73 4.73
CA LEU A 48 15.55 -1.55 3.60
C LEU A 48 15.58 -3.04 3.99
N PRO A 49 15.76 -3.98 3.05
CA PRO A 49 15.83 -5.41 3.36
C PRO A 49 16.82 -5.79 4.45
N ALA A 50 17.96 -5.10 4.54
CA ALA A 50 18.94 -5.33 5.61
C ALA A 50 18.41 -4.93 7.00
N ASP A 51 17.57 -3.89 7.08
CA ASP A 51 16.91 -3.50 8.34
C ASP A 51 15.89 -4.56 8.76
N LEU A 52 15.06 -5.03 7.83
CA LEU A 52 14.13 -6.12 8.09
C LEU A 52 14.86 -7.38 8.58
N ALA A 53 15.94 -7.77 7.92
CA ALA A 53 16.73 -8.93 8.31
C ALA A 53 17.33 -8.80 9.72
N ARG A 54 17.76 -7.58 10.09
CA ARG A 54 18.24 -7.29 11.45
C ARG A 54 17.11 -7.39 12.48
N ASP A 55 15.96 -6.79 12.19
CA ASP A 55 14.84 -6.65 13.12
C ASP A 55 14.08 -7.98 13.32
N THR A 56 14.12 -8.86 12.31
CA THR A 56 13.52 -10.20 12.36
C THR A 56 14.51 -11.31 12.66
N ARG A 57 15.66 -10.99 13.26
CA ARG A 57 16.68 -12.00 13.60
C ARG A 57 16.11 -13.08 14.52
N GLY A 58 16.20 -14.33 14.08
CA GLY A 58 15.65 -15.50 14.79
C GLY A 58 14.24 -15.93 14.37
N PHE A 59 13.53 -15.11 13.57
CA PHE A 59 12.20 -15.44 13.04
C PHE A 59 11.95 -14.80 11.65
N ALA A 60 12.97 -14.77 10.81
CA ALA A 60 12.90 -14.10 9.51
C ALA A 60 11.81 -14.68 8.61
N PRO A 61 10.94 -13.85 8.00
CA PRO A 61 9.93 -14.31 7.06
C PRO A 61 10.58 -14.95 5.83
N ALA A 62 10.03 -16.06 5.34
CA ALA A 62 10.47 -16.70 4.12
C ALA A 62 10.17 -15.84 2.89
N ARG A 63 9.04 -15.14 2.90
CA ARG A 63 8.58 -14.21 1.86
C ARG A 63 7.98 -12.97 2.49
N THR A 64 7.95 -11.88 1.71
CA THR A 64 7.34 -10.61 2.15
C THR A 64 6.47 -10.03 1.06
N VAL A 65 5.38 -9.38 1.45
CA VAL A 65 4.55 -8.56 0.57
C VAL A 65 4.77 -7.09 0.93
N HIS A 66 5.28 -6.32 -0.01
CA HIS A 66 5.33 -4.87 0.14
C HIS A 66 3.97 -4.28 -0.20
N ILE A 67 3.42 -3.48 0.70
CA ILE A 67 2.24 -2.66 0.43
C ILE A 67 2.72 -1.24 0.12
N GLU A 68 2.18 -0.58 -0.89
CA GLU A 68 2.53 0.79 -1.28
C GLU A 68 2.74 1.68 -0.05
N ALA A 69 3.75 2.53 -0.05
CA ALA A 69 4.14 3.33 1.11
C ALA A 69 3.92 4.85 0.92
N GLU A 70 2.93 5.22 0.11
CA GLU A 70 2.58 6.62 -0.17
C GLU A 70 3.73 7.41 -0.81
N TRP A 71 4.38 6.80 -1.81
CA TRP A 71 5.30 7.49 -2.72
C TRP A 71 4.64 8.72 -3.35
N GLU A 72 5.46 9.68 -3.81
CA GLU A 72 4.96 10.87 -4.52
C GLU A 72 3.97 10.51 -5.63
N ARG A 73 2.80 11.13 -5.58
CA ARG A 73 1.64 10.79 -6.45
C ARG A 73 1.80 11.20 -7.91
N ALA A 74 2.80 12.02 -8.24
CA ALA A 74 3.07 12.46 -9.60
C ALA A 74 3.56 11.31 -10.51
N ASP A 75 4.30 10.32 -9.95
CA ASP A 75 4.68 9.09 -10.67
C ASP A 75 4.24 7.86 -9.86
N PRO A 76 3.00 7.39 -10.03
CA PRO A 76 2.45 6.28 -9.24
C PRO A 76 3.10 4.93 -9.52
N VAL A 77 3.90 4.80 -10.58
CA VAL A 77 4.57 3.55 -10.96
C VAL A 77 6.03 3.52 -10.52
N ALA A 78 6.59 4.65 -10.09
CA ALA A 78 7.99 4.75 -9.71
C ALA A 78 8.35 3.85 -8.51
N GLU A 79 7.50 3.79 -7.49
CA GLU A 79 7.72 2.91 -6.34
C GLU A 79 7.82 1.43 -6.78
N THR A 80 6.90 0.98 -7.63
CA THR A 80 6.88 -0.40 -8.14
C THR A 80 8.14 -0.72 -8.96
N ARG A 81 8.58 0.23 -9.78
CA ARG A 81 9.82 0.10 -10.57
C ARG A 81 11.03 -0.05 -9.66
N TRP A 82 11.16 0.80 -8.64
CA TRP A 82 12.23 0.72 -7.67
C TRP A 82 12.21 -0.59 -6.89
N LEU A 83 11.05 -0.99 -6.35
CA LEU A 83 10.89 -2.23 -5.59
C LEU A 83 11.18 -3.48 -6.42
N THR A 84 10.86 -3.46 -7.71
CA THR A 84 11.21 -4.55 -8.63
C THR A 84 12.72 -4.67 -8.81
N GLY A 85 13.42 -3.54 -8.92
CA GLY A 85 14.89 -3.50 -8.92
C GLY A 85 15.48 -3.99 -7.61
N LEU A 86 14.93 -3.55 -6.48
CA LEU A 86 15.34 -3.99 -5.14
C LEU A 86 15.15 -5.51 -4.96
N ALA A 87 14.03 -6.05 -5.42
CA ALA A 87 13.77 -7.47 -5.37
C ALA A 87 14.77 -8.30 -6.21
N ALA A 88 15.20 -7.77 -7.35
CA ALA A 88 16.18 -8.42 -8.22
C ALA A 88 17.57 -8.49 -7.57
N THR A 89 17.95 -7.51 -6.75
CA THR A 89 19.27 -7.42 -6.09
C THR A 89 19.28 -8.03 -4.70
N GLU A 90 18.21 -7.83 -3.91
CA GLU A 90 18.14 -8.18 -2.49
C GLU A 90 17.19 -9.38 -2.20
N GLY A 91 16.51 -9.91 -3.25
CA GLY A 91 15.55 -11.00 -3.10
C GLY A 91 14.23 -10.61 -2.40
N ARG A 92 13.99 -9.34 -2.14
CA ARG A 92 12.80 -8.82 -1.46
C ARG A 92 12.35 -7.47 -2.07
N PRO A 93 11.03 -7.17 -2.10
CA PRO A 93 9.89 -8.00 -1.68
C PRO A 93 9.62 -9.18 -2.61
N SER A 94 8.81 -10.15 -2.15
CA SER A 94 8.36 -11.30 -2.97
C SER A 94 7.10 -11.00 -3.79
N ALA A 95 6.32 -10.03 -3.36
CA ALA A 95 5.13 -9.51 -4.03
C ALA A 95 4.91 -8.04 -3.66
N ILE A 96 4.15 -7.34 -4.48
CA ILE A 96 3.85 -5.91 -4.32
C ILE A 96 2.34 -5.71 -4.44
N VAL A 97 1.76 -5.01 -3.47
CA VAL A 97 0.48 -4.31 -3.60
C VAL A 97 0.81 -2.85 -3.90
N ALA A 98 0.60 -2.47 -5.14
CA ALA A 98 1.03 -1.19 -5.69
C ALA A 98 -0.03 -0.09 -5.47
N HIS A 99 0.30 1.15 -5.82
CA HIS A 99 -0.66 2.26 -5.78
C HIS A 99 -1.25 2.54 -7.17
N ALA A 100 -2.57 2.80 -7.19
CA ALA A 100 -3.26 3.47 -8.28
C ALA A 100 -4.45 4.25 -7.71
N ALA A 101 -4.55 5.54 -8.00
CA ALA A 101 -5.71 6.35 -7.60
C ALA A 101 -6.89 6.04 -8.51
N LEU A 102 -7.88 5.30 -7.99
CA LEU A 102 -8.97 4.71 -8.76
C LEU A 102 -9.97 5.72 -9.34
N ASP A 103 -9.98 6.94 -8.82
CA ASP A 103 -10.82 8.06 -9.28
C ASP A 103 -10.12 8.99 -10.29
N ARG A 104 -8.87 8.70 -10.68
CA ARG A 104 -8.14 9.51 -11.67
C ARG A 104 -8.57 9.18 -13.11
N GLY A 105 -8.42 10.17 -13.99
CA GLY A 105 -8.74 10.00 -15.41
C GLY A 105 -7.80 9.06 -16.16
N ASP A 106 -6.59 8.87 -15.65
CA ASP A 106 -5.53 8.01 -16.22
C ASP A 106 -5.43 6.64 -15.52
N VAL A 107 -6.44 6.25 -14.74
CA VAL A 107 -6.41 5.02 -13.94
C VAL A 107 -6.18 3.76 -14.79
N ALA A 108 -6.76 3.69 -15.98
CA ALA A 108 -6.61 2.52 -16.86
C ALA A 108 -5.15 2.33 -17.30
N GLU A 109 -4.47 3.42 -17.68
CA GLU A 109 -3.06 3.41 -18.06
C GLU A 109 -2.16 3.06 -16.88
N VAL A 110 -2.44 3.61 -15.69
CA VAL A 110 -1.69 3.30 -14.47
C VAL A 110 -1.85 1.84 -14.08
N LEU A 111 -3.07 1.29 -14.10
CA LEU A 111 -3.32 -0.12 -13.79
C LEU A 111 -2.63 -1.06 -14.78
N ALA A 112 -2.67 -0.75 -16.07
CA ALA A 112 -1.96 -1.52 -17.10
C ALA A 112 -0.44 -1.50 -16.86
N ALA A 113 0.12 -0.33 -16.52
CA ALA A 113 1.54 -0.18 -16.20
C ALA A 113 1.94 -0.95 -14.93
N GLN A 114 1.11 -0.91 -13.88
CA GLN A 114 1.34 -1.69 -12.65
C GLN A 114 1.28 -3.19 -12.92
N ALA A 115 0.27 -3.66 -13.65
CA ALA A 115 0.09 -5.08 -13.99
C ALA A 115 1.21 -5.66 -14.86
N ALA A 116 1.98 -4.82 -15.56
CA ALA A 116 3.13 -5.25 -16.33
C ALA A 116 4.31 -5.73 -15.46
N PHE A 117 4.34 -5.39 -14.17
CA PHE A 117 5.38 -5.86 -13.26
C PHE A 117 5.02 -7.23 -12.66
N ALA A 118 5.87 -8.22 -12.85
CA ALA A 118 5.63 -9.58 -12.43
C ALA A 118 5.46 -9.78 -10.92
N LEU A 119 5.87 -8.84 -10.09
CA LEU A 119 5.70 -8.88 -8.63
C LEU A 119 4.39 -8.27 -8.16
N VAL A 120 3.71 -7.47 -8.97
CA VAL A 120 2.43 -6.84 -8.58
C VAL A 120 1.33 -7.91 -8.52
N ARG A 121 0.57 -7.88 -7.42
CA ARG A 121 -0.56 -8.79 -7.17
C ARG A 121 -1.85 -8.05 -6.85
N GLY A 122 -1.75 -6.81 -6.45
CA GLY A 122 -2.90 -6.03 -6.05
C GLY A 122 -2.61 -4.55 -6.03
N ILE A 123 -3.67 -3.80 -5.73
CA ILE A 123 -3.65 -2.33 -5.63
C ILE A 123 -4.18 -1.93 -4.26
N ARG A 124 -3.58 -0.89 -3.69
CA ARG A 124 -4.14 -0.15 -2.55
C ARG A 124 -4.39 1.30 -2.95
N HIS A 125 -5.60 1.75 -2.71
CA HIS A 125 -5.98 3.16 -2.75
C HIS A 125 -6.90 3.44 -1.56
N LYS A 126 -6.50 4.35 -0.69
CA LYS A 126 -7.31 4.75 0.47
C LYS A 126 -8.47 5.61 -0.03
N PRO A 127 -9.72 5.16 0.07
CA PRO A 127 -10.87 5.99 -0.32
C PRO A 127 -11.01 7.17 0.65
N VAL A 128 -11.63 8.23 0.18
CA VAL A 128 -12.03 9.34 1.06
C VAL A 128 -13.05 8.83 2.07
N THR A 129 -12.81 9.05 3.35
CA THR A 129 -13.65 8.61 4.47
C THR A 129 -13.88 9.76 5.44
N ALA A 130 -15.01 9.75 6.14
CA ALA A 130 -15.27 10.70 7.20
C ALA A 130 -14.34 10.44 8.41
N PRO A 131 -13.97 11.48 9.17
CA PRO A 131 -13.14 11.35 10.36
C PRO A 131 -13.80 10.52 11.46
N THR A 132 -15.12 10.58 11.58
CA THR A 132 -15.92 9.86 12.58
C THR A 132 -17.13 9.17 11.97
N ALA A 133 -17.68 8.18 12.68
CA ALA A 133 -18.91 7.51 12.29
C ALA A 133 -20.12 8.47 12.18
N ALA A 134 -20.17 9.49 13.02
CA ALA A 134 -21.26 10.48 13.03
C ALA A 134 -21.23 11.39 11.79
N GLU A 135 -20.06 11.58 11.17
CA GLU A 135 -19.86 12.40 9.97
C GLU A 135 -19.90 11.56 8.69
N ALA A 136 -20.06 10.24 8.82
CA ALA A 136 -20.10 9.34 7.67
C ALA A 136 -21.26 9.70 6.73
N ALA A 137 -20.95 10.02 5.48
CA ALA A 137 -21.91 10.35 4.45
C ALA A 137 -21.73 9.43 3.24
N ARG A 138 -22.85 9.21 2.51
CA ARG A 138 -22.86 8.43 1.27
C ARG A 138 -22.57 9.34 0.08
N GLY A 139 -21.93 8.80 -0.95
CA GLY A 139 -21.74 9.49 -2.22
C GLY A 139 -20.70 10.62 -2.21
N THR A 140 -19.83 10.68 -1.20
CA THR A 140 -18.73 11.64 -1.16
C THR A 140 -17.76 11.36 -2.31
N ALA A 141 -17.30 12.40 -3.01
CA ALA A 141 -16.30 12.28 -4.06
C ALA A 141 -15.02 11.61 -3.55
N GLY A 142 -14.49 10.66 -4.31
CA GLY A 142 -13.33 9.84 -3.94
C GLY A 142 -13.61 8.73 -2.90
N SER A 143 -14.85 8.60 -2.42
CA SER A 143 -15.25 7.49 -1.54
C SER A 143 -15.58 6.23 -2.34
N MET A 144 -15.76 5.10 -1.65
CA MET A 144 -16.23 3.84 -2.26
C MET A 144 -17.63 3.91 -2.88
N ASP A 145 -18.39 5.00 -2.67
CA ASP A 145 -19.68 5.25 -3.31
C ASP A 145 -19.57 6.15 -4.55
N ASP A 146 -18.42 6.78 -4.77
CA ASP A 146 -18.18 7.61 -5.94
C ASP A 146 -18.16 6.75 -7.21
N ALA A 147 -18.97 7.12 -8.19
CA ALA A 147 -19.07 6.38 -9.46
C ALA A 147 -17.74 6.30 -10.22
N ARG A 148 -16.92 7.36 -10.17
CA ARG A 148 -15.59 7.36 -10.81
C ARG A 148 -14.65 6.39 -10.10
N TRP A 149 -14.64 6.41 -8.78
CA TRP A 149 -13.83 5.50 -7.98
C TRP A 149 -14.24 4.04 -8.22
N ARG A 150 -15.55 3.76 -8.27
CA ARG A 150 -16.08 2.42 -8.59
C ARG A 150 -15.73 1.97 -10.02
N ALA A 151 -15.77 2.88 -10.98
CA ALA A 151 -15.36 2.56 -12.35
C ALA A 151 -13.88 2.15 -12.42
N GLY A 152 -13.00 2.87 -11.72
CA GLY A 152 -11.59 2.48 -11.60
C GLY A 152 -11.38 1.18 -10.83
N TYR A 153 -12.15 0.94 -9.77
CA TYR A 153 -12.11 -0.32 -9.03
C TYR A 153 -12.46 -1.52 -9.90
N ALA A 154 -13.50 -1.40 -10.74
CA ALA A 154 -13.91 -2.48 -11.65
C ALA A 154 -12.82 -2.87 -12.66
N LEU A 155 -11.91 -1.96 -13.02
CA LEU A 155 -10.79 -2.27 -13.92
C LEU A 155 -9.78 -3.26 -13.31
N LEU A 156 -9.74 -3.42 -11.98
CA LEU A 156 -8.85 -4.38 -11.32
C LEU A 156 -9.09 -5.81 -11.81
N GLU A 157 -10.35 -6.18 -12.04
CA GLU A 157 -10.73 -7.50 -12.55
C GLU A 157 -10.09 -7.77 -13.92
N THR A 158 -10.05 -6.77 -14.80
CA THR A 158 -9.44 -6.89 -16.14
C THR A 158 -7.97 -7.27 -16.07
N HIS A 159 -7.29 -6.87 -15.01
CA HIS A 159 -5.87 -7.14 -14.80
C HIS A 159 -5.60 -8.29 -13.81
N GLY A 160 -6.64 -8.92 -13.25
CA GLY A 160 -6.52 -9.97 -12.24
C GLY A 160 -5.84 -9.49 -10.95
N LEU A 161 -6.04 -8.21 -10.58
CA LEU A 161 -5.45 -7.59 -9.40
C LEU A 161 -6.39 -7.65 -8.21
N SER A 162 -5.87 -8.00 -7.04
CA SER A 162 -6.58 -7.87 -5.77
C SER A 162 -6.67 -6.40 -5.34
N PHE A 163 -7.56 -6.12 -4.39
CA PHE A 163 -7.67 -4.80 -3.77
C PHE A 163 -7.48 -4.88 -2.26
N ASP A 164 -6.51 -4.11 -1.75
CA ASP A 164 -6.25 -3.99 -0.32
C ASP A 164 -7.00 -2.77 0.23
N LEU A 165 -8.12 -3.01 0.90
CA LEU A 165 -8.92 -1.96 1.48
C LEU A 165 -8.34 -1.47 2.80
N GLN A 166 -8.08 -0.17 2.89
CA GLN A 166 -7.82 0.52 4.15
C GLN A 166 -8.89 1.58 4.39
N ALA A 167 -9.84 1.27 5.27
CA ALA A 167 -10.94 2.17 5.61
C ALA A 167 -11.36 1.97 7.08
N PRO A 168 -11.96 3.00 7.72
CA PRO A 168 -12.55 2.86 9.03
C PRO A 168 -13.73 1.89 9.05
N TRP A 169 -14.03 1.32 10.21
CA TRP A 169 -15.10 0.32 10.37
C TRP A 169 -16.50 0.84 9.97
N TRP A 170 -16.76 2.13 10.08
CA TRP A 170 -18.05 2.73 9.67
C TRP A 170 -18.25 2.82 8.14
N ASN A 171 -17.25 2.44 7.37
CA ASN A 171 -17.35 2.31 5.92
C ASN A 171 -17.49 0.84 5.46
N LEU A 172 -17.62 -0.13 6.37
CA LEU A 172 -17.71 -1.56 6.01
C LEU A 172 -18.93 -1.90 5.18
N ASP A 173 -20.07 -1.21 5.37
CA ASP A 173 -21.25 -1.40 4.52
C ASP A 173 -21.01 -0.99 3.07
N GLN A 174 -20.25 0.09 2.86
CA GLN A 174 -19.81 0.53 1.53
C GLN A 174 -18.87 -0.52 0.90
N ALA A 175 -17.91 -1.01 1.69
CA ALA A 175 -16.98 -2.05 1.26
C ALA A 175 -17.70 -3.36 0.90
N ALA A 176 -18.70 -3.78 1.68
CA ALA A 176 -19.49 -4.97 1.39
C ALA A 176 -20.32 -4.83 0.10
N GLN A 177 -20.76 -3.62 -0.24
CA GLN A 177 -21.46 -3.35 -1.52
C GLN A 177 -20.49 -3.30 -2.70
N LEU A 178 -19.24 -2.89 -2.48
CA LEU A 178 -18.20 -2.86 -3.49
C LEU A 178 -17.75 -4.28 -3.88
N ALA A 179 -17.72 -5.20 -2.92
CA ALA A 179 -17.25 -6.57 -3.09
C ALA A 179 -18.27 -7.52 -3.76
N ARG A 180 -19.47 -7.04 -4.12
CA ARG A 180 -20.54 -7.79 -4.80
C ARG A 180 -20.53 -7.57 -6.30
#